data_a320ac1197451d25c7304e51cff845f5
#
_entry.id   a320ac1197451d25c7304e51cff845f5
#
_cell.length_a   1.000
_cell.length_b   1.000
_cell.length_c   1.000
_cell.angle_alpha   90.00
_cell.angle_beta   90.00
_cell.angle_gamma   90.00
#
_symmetry.space_group_name_H-M   'P 1'
#
loop_
_entity.id
_entity.type
_entity.pdbx_description
1 polymer ?
#
loop_
_entity_poly.entity_id
_entity_poly.type
_entity_poly.pdbx_seq_one_letter_code
_entity_poly.pdbx_strand_id
1 'polypeptide(L)'
;MKNLIFKKQLIILISVFILIAGISAVSANENTTDLHQSMEAYDNNVINTDLEVDDNNIIQPNNTDVKSNVSIDINDFEMYYKNGTKLTGKLLDNNSNPIINQTVSITINGILYNRTTDGNGTFKMNINLDPNVYNFTVAYNGSDIYNSAFKNAKVTVLSVIESYDLVKYYKNESQYYATFLDKQGNPVANNTTVTFNINGVFYTRYTNENGTAKLNINLIPANYIITSIHPDGLQRGNNIFVNKTLITYDISQPCNKTGTATFNAEVLDGQGRPLSNASVTFLIAGKVLTKITDEKGIAFINIKAYPGVYTITTTYNGYSVGKTLEIYNNETGFKRYNLGSNDNGTVYLYKSIGNASSNVRIAYIIGVHVTENAVHKALFDELTNKSSELNYCYDIYKINVNPIGEPIDDINRMRGQLLGRDYVVPEAIKNNYSLVVDVHSNQGGAYVITNFVFAPAQDNVSKAIATKIINDNPGLQEYFPASQTSPAYVTLPIQRSGTPTILYETYKYEDYNNVTVPYVDLLIESVDTIFDYIS
;
A
#
# COMPACT_ATOMS: atom_id res chain seq x y z
N MET A 1 31.11 -22.17 24.89
CA MET A 1 29.80 -21.70 25.39
C MET A 1 29.25 -20.46 24.64
N LYS A 2 30.06 -19.48 24.24
CA LYS A 2 29.58 -18.29 23.47
C LYS A 2 29.00 -18.59 22.07
N ASN A 3 29.53 -19.58 21.35
CA ASN A 3 29.06 -19.94 20.01
C ASN A 3 27.73 -20.71 19.97
N LEU A 4 27.29 -21.29 21.09
CA LEU A 4 26.01 -22.02 21.15
C LEU A 4 24.84 -21.08 21.43
N ILE A 5 25.07 -19.97 22.12
CA ILE A 5 24.07 -18.94 22.42
C ILE A 5 23.75 -18.15 21.15
N PHE A 6 24.76 -17.82 20.32
CA PHE A 6 24.58 -17.10 19.06
C PHE A 6 23.79 -17.91 18.02
N LYS A 7 24.00 -19.24 17.94
CA LYS A 7 23.21 -20.11 17.04
C LYS A 7 21.75 -20.25 17.48
N LYS A 8 21.44 -20.26 18.77
CA LYS A 8 20.06 -20.32 19.26
C LYS A 8 19.30 -19.00 19.02
N GLN A 9 19.95 -17.85 19.16
CA GLN A 9 19.34 -16.56 18.85
C GLN A 9 19.10 -16.37 17.34
N LEU A 10 19.98 -16.87 16.48
CA LEU A 10 19.82 -16.80 15.04
C LEU A 10 18.68 -17.70 14.54
N ILE A 11 18.48 -18.89 15.13
CA ILE A 11 17.38 -19.78 14.77
C ILE A 11 16.03 -19.21 15.20
N ILE A 12 15.96 -18.52 16.34
CA ILE A 12 14.73 -17.86 16.81
C ILE A 12 14.40 -16.65 15.90
N LEU A 13 15.39 -15.90 15.43
CA LEU A 13 15.18 -14.78 14.49
C LEU A 13 14.66 -15.28 13.12
N ILE A 14 15.20 -16.38 12.60
CA ILE A 14 14.77 -16.97 11.32
C ILE A 14 13.37 -17.56 11.41
N SER A 15 13.00 -18.18 12.53
CA SER A 15 11.63 -18.69 12.72
C SER A 15 10.57 -17.59 12.87
N VAL A 16 10.92 -16.46 13.46
CA VAL A 16 10.03 -15.28 13.53
C VAL A 16 9.86 -14.64 12.15
N PHE A 17 10.91 -14.58 11.30
CA PHE A 17 10.81 -14.05 9.94
C PHE A 17 9.96 -14.94 9.01
N ILE A 18 10.03 -16.26 9.16
CA ILE A 18 9.19 -17.19 8.37
C ILE A 18 7.72 -17.12 8.80
N LEU A 19 7.43 -16.85 10.08
CA LEU A 19 6.05 -16.67 10.56
C LEU A 19 5.44 -15.33 10.06
N ILE A 20 6.23 -14.27 9.93
CA ILE A 20 5.78 -12.96 9.43
C ILE A 20 5.57 -13.01 7.90
N ALA A 21 6.37 -13.78 7.16
CA ALA A 21 6.18 -13.95 5.70
C ALA A 21 4.95 -14.82 5.35
N GLY A 22 4.49 -15.68 6.27
CA GLY A 22 3.30 -16.52 6.08
C GLY A 22 1.95 -15.81 6.31
N ILE A 23 1.94 -14.63 6.95
CA ILE A 23 0.70 -13.89 7.26
C ILE A 23 0.41 -12.79 6.22
N SER A 24 1.37 -12.44 5.36
CA SER A 24 1.21 -11.37 4.36
C SER A 24 0.57 -11.82 3.03
N ALA A 25 0.12 -13.07 2.91
CA ALA A 25 -0.42 -13.62 1.66
C ALA A 25 -1.95 -13.78 1.62
N VAL A 26 -2.69 -13.15 2.54
CA VAL A 26 -4.17 -13.15 2.51
C VAL A 26 -4.69 -11.73 2.68
N SER A 27 -4.55 -10.93 1.64
CA SER A 27 -5.43 -9.78 1.34
C SER A 27 -4.95 -9.12 0.04
N ALA A 28 -5.56 -9.46 -1.04
CA ALA A 28 -5.90 -8.64 -2.20
C ALA A 28 -6.24 -9.54 -3.40
N ASN A 29 -7.51 -9.75 -3.64
CA ASN A 29 -7.99 -9.93 -5.00
C ASN A 29 -9.47 -9.53 -5.07
N GLU A 30 -9.71 -8.24 -5.22
CA GLU A 30 -10.88 -7.73 -5.92
C GLU A 30 -10.42 -7.36 -7.33
N ASN A 31 -10.70 -8.21 -8.29
CA ASN A 31 -10.76 -7.83 -9.70
C ASN A 31 -11.98 -8.51 -10.31
N THR A 32 -13.03 -7.71 -10.41
CA THR A 32 -14.13 -7.94 -11.34
C THR A 32 -13.60 -7.77 -12.76
N THR A 33 -13.54 -8.86 -13.50
CA THR A 33 -13.51 -8.82 -14.96
C THR A 33 -14.71 -9.58 -15.48
N ASP A 34 -15.65 -8.82 -16.03
CA ASP A 34 -16.71 -9.32 -16.89
C ASP A 34 -16.11 -10.12 -18.05
N LEU A 35 -16.41 -11.40 -18.09
CA LEU A 35 -16.27 -12.22 -19.28
C LEU A 35 -17.67 -12.60 -19.75
N HIS A 36 -18.24 -11.74 -20.61
CA HIS A 36 -19.28 -12.15 -21.53
C HIS A 36 -18.71 -13.21 -22.48
N GLN A 37 -19.04 -14.44 -22.23
CA GLN A 37 -18.91 -15.49 -23.24
C GLN A 37 -20.27 -15.72 -23.89
N SER A 38 -20.33 -15.35 -25.16
CA SER A 38 -21.45 -15.56 -26.09
C SER A 38 -21.78 -17.05 -26.19
N MET A 39 -23.04 -17.39 -25.90
CA MET A 39 -23.61 -18.66 -26.29
C MET A 39 -23.86 -18.64 -27.81
N GLU A 40 -23.13 -19.42 -28.56
CA GLU A 40 -23.47 -19.72 -29.93
C GLU A 40 -24.68 -20.68 -29.99
N ALA A 41 -25.70 -20.24 -30.70
CA ALA A 41 -26.88 -21.04 -31.00
C ALA A 41 -26.52 -22.12 -32.00
N TYR A 42 -26.77 -23.38 -31.65
CA TYR A 42 -26.74 -24.47 -32.64
C TYR A 42 -27.99 -24.44 -33.49
N ASP A 43 -27.76 -24.24 -34.77
CA ASP A 43 -28.76 -24.24 -35.83
C ASP A 43 -29.28 -25.66 -36.08
N ASN A 44 -30.59 -25.87 -35.98
CA ASN A 44 -31.26 -27.13 -36.31
C ASN A 44 -31.45 -27.22 -37.80
N ASN A 45 -30.56 -27.91 -38.50
CA ASN A 45 -30.83 -28.36 -39.86
C ASN A 45 -31.70 -29.62 -39.84
N VAL A 46 -32.96 -29.42 -40.15
CA VAL A 46 -33.90 -30.50 -40.47
C VAL A 46 -33.55 -31.05 -41.87
N ILE A 47 -33.06 -32.27 -41.93
CA ILE A 47 -32.98 -33.02 -43.17
C ILE A 47 -34.24 -33.92 -43.24
N ASN A 48 -35.18 -33.54 -44.12
CA ASN A 48 -36.26 -34.42 -44.56
C ASN A 48 -35.68 -35.49 -45.48
N THR A 49 -35.73 -36.72 -45.05
CA THR A 49 -35.65 -37.89 -45.96
C THR A 49 -36.90 -38.73 -45.77
N ASP A 50 -37.72 -38.75 -46.79
CA ASP A 50 -38.85 -39.68 -46.96
C ASP A 50 -38.33 -41.13 -46.87
N LEU A 51 -38.84 -41.88 -45.89
CA LEU A 51 -38.70 -43.33 -45.86
C LEU A 51 -40.08 -43.95 -45.72
N GLU A 52 -40.37 -44.83 -46.68
CA GLU A 52 -41.60 -45.59 -46.78
C GLU A 52 -41.82 -46.47 -45.56
N VAL A 53 -43.10 -46.53 -45.13
CA VAL A 53 -43.55 -47.33 -43.99
C VAL A 53 -43.78 -48.73 -44.45
N ASP A 54 -43.00 -49.69 -43.90
CA ASP A 54 -43.33 -51.14 -44.02
C ASP A 54 -44.06 -51.51 -42.69
N ASP A 55 -45.30 -51.92 -42.90
CA ASP A 55 -46.26 -52.26 -41.87
C ASP A 55 -45.97 -53.70 -41.40
N ASN A 56 -45.36 -53.87 -40.21
CA ASN A 56 -45.47 -55.04 -39.33
C ASN A 56 -44.26 -55.14 -38.36
N ASN A 57 -44.22 -54.26 -37.37
CA ASN A 57 -43.57 -54.59 -36.10
C ASN A 57 -44.11 -53.69 -34.99
N ILE A 58 -45.07 -54.15 -34.22
CA ILE A 58 -45.53 -53.49 -33.03
C ILE A 58 -44.42 -53.61 -31.97
N ILE A 59 -43.54 -52.60 -31.96
CA ILE A 59 -42.64 -52.42 -30.81
C ILE A 59 -43.47 -51.84 -29.71
N GLN A 60 -43.67 -52.59 -28.65
CA GLN A 60 -44.21 -52.12 -27.39
C GLN A 60 -43.44 -50.86 -26.98
N PRO A 61 -44.10 -49.76 -26.53
CA PRO A 61 -43.38 -48.61 -26.05
C PRO A 61 -42.53 -49.02 -24.88
N ASN A 62 -41.21 -48.86 -25.01
CA ASN A 62 -40.32 -48.91 -23.88
C ASN A 62 -40.88 -47.95 -22.86
N ASN A 63 -41.36 -48.46 -21.76
CA ASN A 63 -41.76 -47.71 -20.59
C ASN A 63 -40.49 -47.06 -20.05
N THR A 64 -40.15 -45.87 -20.57
CA THR A 64 -39.13 -45.05 -19.98
C THR A 64 -39.73 -44.65 -18.62
N ASP A 65 -39.29 -45.32 -17.56
CA ASP A 65 -39.66 -45.00 -16.19
C ASP A 65 -39.37 -43.51 -15.98
N VAL A 66 -40.46 -42.70 -15.97
CA VAL A 66 -40.35 -41.25 -15.78
C VAL A 66 -39.91 -41.04 -14.34
N LYS A 67 -38.65 -40.66 -14.14
CA LYS A 67 -38.11 -40.36 -12.83
C LYS A 67 -38.95 -39.29 -12.14
N SER A 68 -39.24 -39.47 -10.86
CA SER A 68 -39.94 -38.48 -10.04
C SER A 68 -39.04 -37.30 -9.71
N ASN A 69 -39.62 -36.09 -9.75
CA ASN A 69 -38.88 -34.89 -9.27
C ASN A 69 -38.76 -34.94 -7.76
N VAL A 70 -37.71 -34.29 -7.27
CA VAL A 70 -37.44 -34.18 -5.83
C VAL A 70 -37.24 -32.73 -5.44
N SER A 71 -37.43 -32.44 -4.16
CA SER A 71 -37.13 -31.14 -3.59
C SER A 71 -36.18 -31.26 -2.39
N ILE A 72 -35.34 -30.28 -2.22
CA ILE A 72 -34.49 -30.14 -1.05
C ILE A 72 -35.06 -29.01 -0.19
N ASP A 73 -35.56 -29.36 0.97
CA ASP A 73 -36.09 -28.42 1.95
C ASP A 73 -34.97 -28.00 2.91
N ILE A 74 -34.43 -26.81 2.68
CA ILE A 74 -33.43 -26.17 3.50
C ILE A 74 -33.56 -24.66 3.36
N ASN A 75 -33.37 -23.92 4.47
CA ASN A 75 -33.47 -22.48 4.51
C ASN A 75 -32.17 -21.86 5.04
N ASP A 76 -32.02 -20.54 4.84
CA ASP A 76 -31.01 -19.73 5.51
C ASP A 76 -31.20 -19.84 7.02
N PHE A 77 -30.09 -19.83 7.76
CA PHE A 77 -30.13 -19.83 9.22
C PHE A 77 -28.95 -19.09 9.82
N GLU A 78 -29.09 -18.73 11.09
CA GLU A 78 -28.06 -18.06 11.87
C GLU A 78 -27.67 -18.91 13.07
N MET A 79 -26.40 -18.77 13.48
CA MET A 79 -25.91 -19.43 14.69
C MET A 79 -24.78 -18.61 15.31
N TYR A 80 -24.64 -18.65 16.61
CA TYR A 80 -23.42 -18.14 17.26
C TYR A 80 -22.25 -19.12 17.11
N TYR A 81 -21.04 -18.58 17.14
CA TYR A 81 -19.82 -19.36 17.04
C TYR A 81 -19.80 -20.53 18.02
N LYS A 82 -19.61 -21.76 17.51
CA LYS A 82 -19.55 -23.01 18.26
C LYS A 82 -20.78 -23.29 19.18
N ASN A 83 -21.96 -22.78 18.84
CA ASN A 83 -23.16 -23.03 19.65
C ASN A 83 -23.77 -24.42 19.45
N GLY A 84 -23.24 -25.22 18.52
CA GLY A 84 -23.70 -26.59 18.26
C GLY A 84 -24.91 -26.71 17.32
N THR A 85 -25.43 -25.61 16.77
CA THR A 85 -26.45 -25.63 15.71
C THR A 85 -25.93 -26.40 14.51
N LYS A 86 -26.79 -27.25 13.94
CA LYS A 86 -26.47 -28.08 12.78
C LYS A 86 -27.18 -27.54 11.54
N LEU A 87 -26.48 -27.53 10.40
CA LEU A 87 -27.14 -27.48 9.12
C LEU A 87 -28.08 -28.71 9.04
N THR A 88 -29.37 -28.49 8.84
CA THR A 88 -30.38 -29.54 8.79
C THR A 88 -31.30 -29.27 7.60
N GLY A 89 -31.48 -30.26 6.74
CA GLY A 89 -32.39 -30.18 5.61
C GLY A 89 -33.08 -31.51 5.37
N LYS A 90 -34.06 -31.54 4.45
CA LYS A 90 -34.81 -32.75 4.06
C LYS A 90 -34.74 -32.92 2.55
N LEU A 91 -34.72 -34.18 2.14
CA LEU A 91 -34.92 -34.59 0.73
C LEU A 91 -36.31 -35.21 0.62
N LEU A 92 -37.15 -34.65 -0.26
CA LEU A 92 -38.55 -35.00 -0.39
C LEU A 92 -38.93 -35.31 -1.83
N ASP A 93 -39.88 -36.22 -2.04
CA ASP A 93 -40.47 -36.49 -3.36
C ASP A 93 -41.54 -35.43 -3.74
N ASN A 94 -42.19 -35.57 -4.89
CA ASN A 94 -43.26 -34.71 -5.36
C ASN A 94 -44.49 -34.63 -4.44
N ASN A 95 -44.71 -35.66 -3.64
CA ASN A 95 -45.83 -35.77 -2.71
C ASN A 95 -45.45 -35.34 -1.29
N SER A 96 -44.24 -34.74 -1.14
CA SER A 96 -43.66 -34.38 0.15
C SER A 96 -43.34 -35.55 1.07
N ASN A 97 -43.22 -36.76 0.52
CA ASN A 97 -42.79 -37.92 1.31
C ASN A 97 -41.25 -37.90 1.46
N PRO A 98 -40.70 -38.34 2.58
CA PRO A 98 -39.28 -38.37 2.82
C PRO A 98 -38.56 -39.39 1.94
N ILE A 99 -37.47 -38.97 1.30
CA ILE A 99 -36.57 -39.85 0.56
C ILE A 99 -35.42 -40.26 1.49
N ILE A 100 -35.40 -41.53 1.83
CA ILE A 100 -34.52 -42.11 2.86
C ILE A 100 -33.28 -42.79 2.23
N ASN A 101 -32.21 -42.93 3.02
CA ASN A 101 -30.98 -43.62 2.66
C ASN A 101 -30.34 -43.11 1.36
N GLN A 102 -30.56 -41.85 1.01
CA GLN A 102 -29.94 -41.21 -0.15
C GLN A 102 -28.79 -40.32 0.27
N THR A 103 -27.76 -40.26 -0.58
CA THR A 103 -26.61 -39.38 -0.34
C THR A 103 -26.89 -38.01 -0.93
N VAL A 104 -26.80 -36.98 -0.10
CA VAL A 104 -26.73 -35.57 -0.52
C VAL A 104 -25.33 -35.02 -0.33
N SER A 105 -24.90 -34.18 -1.26
CA SER A 105 -23.62 -33.49 -1.23
C SER A 105 -23.83 -32.06 -0.77
N ILE A 106 -23.07 -31.60 0.21
CA ILE A 106 -23.12 -30.24 0.76
C ILE A 106 -21.78 -29.58 0.47
N THR A 107 -21.78 -28.52 -0.33
CA THR A 107 -20.59 -27.72 -0.60
C THR A 107 -20.66 -26.41 0.16
N ILE A 108 -19.73 -26.17 1.08
CA ILE A 108 -19.61 -24.95 1.86
C ILE A 108 -18.14 -24.54 1.97
N ASN A 109 -17.84 -23.28 1.77
CA ASN A 109 -16.47 -22.74 1.79
C ASN A 109 -15.49 -23.54 0.88
N GLY A 110 -15.98 -23.98 -0.29
CA GLY A 110 -15.21 -24.78 -1.26
C GLY A 110 -14.97 -26.24 -0.87
N ILE A 111 -15.46 -26.70 0.28
CA ILE A 111 -15.28 -28.08 0.77
C ILE A 111 -16.58 -28.86 0.56
N LEU A 112 -16.45 -30.07 -0.02
CA LEU A 112 -17.55 -30.99 -0.25
C LEU A 112 -17.70 -31.98 0.90
N TYR A 113 -18.93 -32.10 1.40
CA TYR A 113 -19.33 -33.05 2.44
C TYR A 113 -20.50 -33.91 1.99
N ASN A 114 -20.41 -35.22 2.12
CA ASN A 114 -21.52 -36.13 1.85
C ASN A 114 -22.24 -36.48 3.13
N ARG A 115 -23.58 -36.51 3.06
CA ARG A 115 -24.49 -36.92 4.17
C ARG A 115 -25.55 -37.84 3.62
N THR A 116 -25.98 -38.79 4.44
CA THR A 116 -27.06 -39.72 4.09
C THR A 116 -28.33 -39.27 4.81
N THR A 117 -29.47 -39.30 4.09
CA THR A 117 -30.79 -39.02 4.67
C THR A 117 -31.22 -40.13 5.59
N ASP A 118 -31.77 -39.77 6.77
CA ASP A 118 -32.30 -40.69 7.76
C ASP A 118 -33.72 -41.18 7.39
N GLY A 119 -34.37 -41.95 8.31
CA GLY A 119 -35.72 -42.47 8.12
C GLY A 119 -36.82 -41.42 7.93
N ASN A 120 -36.52 -40.13 8.15
CA ASN A 120 -37.43 -38.99 7.93
C ASN A 120 -36.97 -38.13 6.72
N GLY A 121 -36.08 -38.67 5.89
CA GLY A 121 -35.48 -37.93 4.77
C GLY A 121 -34.56 -36.81 5.20
N THR A 122 -34.14 -36.72 6.46
CA THR A 122 -33.37 -35.63 7.02
C THR A 122 -31.89 -35.90 6.92
N PHE A 123 -31.11 -34.88 6.47
CA PHE A 123 -29.65 -34.85 6.53
C PHE A 123 -29.18 -33.76 7.49
N LYS A 124 -28.02 -33.98 8.13
CA LYS A 124 -27.46 -33.05 9.13
C LYS A 124 -25.97 -32.93 9.01
N MET A 125 -25.43 -31.73 9.25
CA MET A 125 -24.00 -31.46 9.30
C MET A 125 -23.67 -30.50 10.43
N ASN A 126 -22.58 -30.76 11.18
CA ASN A 126 -22.06 -29.80 12.16
C ASN A 126 -21.36 -28.65 11.43
N ILE A 127 -21.55 -27.44 11.94
CA ILE A 127 -20.89 -26.23 11.45
C ILE A 127 -19.80 -25.82 12.45
N ASN A 128 -18.56 -25.82 12.01
CA ASN A 128 -17.38 -25.39 12.78
C ASN A 128 -16.62 -24.32 11.98
N LEU A 129 -17.30 -23.24 11.62
CA LEU A 129 -16.78 -22.13 10.86
C LEU A 129 -16.59 -20.90 11.75
N ASP A 130 -15.63 -20.05 11.39
CA ASP A 130 -15.44 -18.77 12.05
C ASP A 130 -16.60 -17.81 11.76
N PRO A 131 -16.79 -16.74 12.57
CA PRO A 131 -17.84 -15.76 12.32
C PRO A 131 -17.74 -15.13 10.94
N ASN A 132 -18.75 -15.37 10.10
CA ASN A 132 -18.91 -14.83 8.75
C ASN A 132 -20.25 -15.31 8.16
N VAL A 133 -20.56 -14.86 6.95
CA VAL A 133 -21.65 -15.36 6.13
C VAL A 133 -21.10 -16.35 5.10
N TYR A 134 -21.63 -17.57 5.09
CA TYR A 134 -21.21 -18.62 4.17
C TYR A 134 -22.36 -19.08 3.31
N ASN A 135 -22.24 -18.94 2.00
CA ASN A 135 -23.15 -19.58 1.06
C ASN A 135 -22.80 -21.06 0.95
N PHE A 136 -23.80 -21.91 0.87
CA PHE A 136 -23.64 -23.33 0.65
C PHE A 136 -24.65 -23.86 -0.35
N THR A 137 -24.28 -24.93 -1.02
CA THR A 137 -25.13 -25.66 -1.97
C THR A 137 -25.34 -27.06 -1.46
N VAL A 138 -26.58 -27.50 -1.43
CA VAL A 138 -26.95 -28.91 -1.22
C VAL A 138 -27.37 -29.47 -2.56
N ALA A 139 -26.80 -30.60 -2.97
CA ALA A 139 -27.12 -31.28 -4.21
C ALA A 139 -27.42 -32.75 -3.99
N TYR A 140 -28.40 -33.24 -4.71
CA TYR A 140 -28.73 -34.65 -4.85
C TYR A 140 -28.57 -35.04 -6.32
N ASN A 141 -27.77 -36.07 -6.62
CA ASN A 141 -27.44 -36.45 -8.00
C ASN A 141 -28.52 -37.28 -8.69
N GLY A 142 -29.60 -37.60 -7.96
CA GLY A 142 -30.65 -38.49 -8.47
C GLY A 142 -30.36 -39.98 -8.23
N SER A 143 -31.31 -40.82 -8.63
CA SER A 143 -31.22 -42.27 -8.63
C SER A 143 -31.95 -42.85 -9.87
N ASP A 144 -32.17 -44.14 -9.90
CA ASP A 144 -32.92 -44.78 -11.01
C ASP A 144 -34.37 -44.29 -11.09
N ILE A 145 -34.95 -43.89 -9.93
CA ILE A 145 -36.35 -43.47 -9.79
C ILE A 145 -36.56 -42.02 -9.49
N TYR A 146 -35.49 -41.24 -9.16
CA TYR A 146 -35.54 -39.83 -8.82
C TYR A 146 -34.64 -38.99 -9.70
N ASN A 147 -35.08 -37.77 -10.06
CA ASN A 147 -34.29 -36.77 -10.74
C ASN A 147 -33.27 -36.12 -9.79
N SER A 148 -32.22 -35.54 -10.36
CA SER A 148 -31.29 -34.70 -9.57
C SER A 148 -31.95 -33.38 -9.13
N ALA A 149 -31.48 -32.83 -8.02
CA ALA A 149 -31.91 -31.52 -7.53
C ALA A 149 -30.77 -30.83 -6.78
N PHE A 150 -30.81 -29.50 -6.73
CA PHE A 150 -29.93 -28.70 -5.88
C PHE A 150 -30.67 -27.52 -5.25
N LYS A 151 -30.16 -27.04 -4.14
CA LYS A 151 -30.67 -25.87 -3.44
C LYS A 151 -29.51 -25.09 -2.84
N ASN A 152 -29.50 -23.77 -3.04
CA ASN A 152 -28.59 -22.84 -2.41
C ASN A 152 -29.23 -22.23 -1.16
N ALA A 153 -28.44 -22.07 -0.12
CA ALA A 153 -28.79 -21.35 1.08
C ALA A 153 -27.53 -20.75 1.74
N LYS A 154 -27.68 -20.03 2.83
CA LYS A 154 -26.56 -19.45 3.58
C LYS A 154 -26.68 -19.75 5.07
N VAL A 155 -25.52 -19.80 5.75
CA VAL A 155 -25.42 -19.76 7.19
C VAL A 155 -24.67 -18.50 7.61
N THR A 156 -25.23 -17.75 8.54
CA THR A 156 -24.56 -16.64 9.22
C THR A 156 -24.04 -17.14 10.56
N VAL A 157 -22.70 -17.21 10.69
CA VAL A 157 -22.06 -17.50 11.98
C VAL A 157 -21.77 -16.18 12.67
N LEU A 158 -22.49 -15.90 13.75
CA LEU A 158 -22.38 -14.69 14.55
C LEU A 158 -21.18 -14.75 15.48
N SER A 159 -20.48 -13.62 15.63
CA SER A 159 -19.37 -13.48 16.57
C SER A 159 -19.85 -13.50 18.01
N VAL A 160 -19.08 -14.13 18.89
CA VAL A 160 -19.22 -14.04 20.35
C VAL A 160 -18.31 -12.98 20.97
N ILE A 161 -17.71 -12.13 20.13
CA ILE A 161 -16.96 -10.94 20.53
C ILE A 161 -17.50 -9.74 19.77
N GLU A 162 -17.94 -8.72 20.49
CA GLU A 162 -18.34 -7.43 19.96
C GLU A 162 -17.31 -6.38 20.37
N SER A 163 -16.63 -5.79 19.39
CA SER A 163 -15.60 -4.78 19.64
C SER A 163 -15.39 -3.93 18.41
N TYR A 164 -14.85 -2.71 18.60
CA TYR A 164 -14.71 -1.71 17.56
C TYR A 164 -13.32 -1.09 17.59
N ASP A 165 -12.91 -0.49 16.49
CA ASP A 165 -11.68 0.29 16.43
C ASP A 165 -11.73 1.47 17.40
N LEU A 166 -10.57 1.83 17.95
CA LEU A 166 -10.43 2.98 18.85
C LEU A 166 -9.56 4.05 18.19
N VAL A 167 -10.11 5.26 18.07
CA VAL A 167 -9.36 6.46 17.69
C VAL A 167 -9.28 7.37 18.90
N LYS A 168 -8.09 7.74 19.31
CA LYS A 168 -7.87 8.65 20.45
C LYS A 168 -6.63 9.53 20.24
N TYR A 169 -6.56 10.65 20.91
CA TYR A 169 -5.32 11.42 21.07
C TYR A 169 -4.47 10.88 22.22
N TYR A 170 -3.17 11.08 22.12
CA TYR A 170 -2.23 10.68 23.17
C TYR A 170 -2.63 11.32 24.52
N LYS A 171 -2.59 10.50 25.59
CA LYS A 171 -3.05 10.84 26.94
C LYS A 171 -4.55 11.17 27.08
N ASN A 172 -5.37 11.01 26.04
CA ASN A 172 -6.82 10.99 26.19
C ASN A 172 -7.25 9.81 27.09
N GLU A 173 -8.32 9.96 27.85
CA GLU A 173 -8.79 8.96 28.80
C GLU A 173 -9.59 7.81 28.16
N SER A 174 -9.89 7.89 26.86
CA SER A 174 -10.62 6.82 26.14
C SER A 174 -9.89 5.49 26.26
N GLN A 175 -10.67 4.44 26.46
CA GLN A 175 -10.21 3.08 26.67
C GLN A 175 -10.77 2.17 25.57
N TYR A 176 -10.14 1.03 25.38
CA TYR A 176 -10.66 -0.01 24.50
C TYR A 176 -11.62 -0.91 25.27
N TYR A 177 -12.76 -1.22 24.65
CA TYR A 177 -13.80 -2.10 25.21
C TYR A 177 -14.09 -3.23 24.25
N ALA A 178 -14.35 -4.43 24.81
CA ALA A 178 -14.89 -5.56 24.09
C ALA A 178 -15.95 -6.26 24.95
N THR A 179 -17.07 -6.61 24.34
CA THR A 179 -18.13 -7.41 24.97
C THR A 179 -18.02 -8.85 24.50
N PHE A 180 -18.07 -9.77 25.43
CA PHE A 180 -17.97 -11.20 25.20
C PHE A 180 -19.31 -11.84 25.46
N LEU A 181 -19.74 -12.69 24.53
CA LEU A 181 -21.05 -13.37 24.59
C LEU A 181 -20.84 -14.87 24.77
N ASP A 182 -21.81 -15.53 25.37
CA ASP A 182 -21.85 -16.97 25.39
C ASP A 182 -22.30 -17.55 24.03
N LYS A 183 -22.41 -18.89 23.95
CA LYS A 183 -22.81 -19.58 22.72
C LYS A 183 -24.30 -19.34 22.35
N GLN A 184 -25.07 -18.74 23.20
CA GLN A 184 -26.47 -18.36 22.99
C GLN A 184 -26.63 -16.87 22.65
N GLY A 185 -25.53 -16.12 22.67
CA GLY A 185 -25.51 -14.68 22.38
C GLY A 185 -25.82 -13.81 23.58
N ASN A 186 -25.88 -14.38 24.79
CA ASN A 186 -26.00 -13.59 26.01
C ASN A 186 -24.62 -13.14 26.50
N PRO A 187 -24.54 -12.04 27.27
CA PRO A 187 -23.31 -11.65 27.94
C PRO A 187 -22.73 -12.80 28.76
N VAL A 188 -21.42 -13.06 28.67
CA VAL A 188 -20.76 -14.00 29.58
C VAL A 188 -20.88 -13.54 31.03
N ALA A 189 -20.75 -14.46 31.96
CA ALA A 189 -20.91 -14.16 33.39
C ALA A 189 -19.91 -13.06 33.85
N ASN A 190 -20.34 -12.31 34.87
CA ASN A 190 -19.45 -11.36 35.56
C ASN A 190 -18.18 -12.08 36.06
N ASN A 191 -17.04 -11.41 36.02
CA ASN A 191 -15.74 -11.96 36.36
C ASN A 191 -15.24 -13.11 35.44
N THR A 192 -15.80 -13.26 34.23
CA THR A 192 -15.21 -14.17 33.23
C THR A 192 -13.85 -13.64 32.78
N THR A 193 -12.85 -14.52 32.83
CA THR A 193 -11.49 -14.18 32.41
C THR A 193 -11.40 -14.11 30.89
N VAL A 194 -10.94 -12.97 30.37
CA VAL A 194 -10.70 -12.71 28.94
C VAL A 194 -9.29 -12.16 28.73
N THR A 195 -8.78 -12.24 27.51
CA THR A 195 -7.43 -11.80 27.22
C THR A 195 -7.43 -10.78 26.08
N PHE A 196 -6.63 -9.74 26.21
CA PHE A 196 -6.28 -8.83 25.12
C PHE A 196 -4.80 -9.01 24.78
N ASN A 197 -4.49 -8.98 23.50
CA ASN A 197 -3.11 -8.94 23.00
C ASN A 197 -2.89 -7.65 22.23
N ILE A 198 -1.85 -6.89 22.56
CA ILE A 198 -1.38 -5.73 21.80
C ILE A 198 0.14 -5.72 21.80
N ASN A 199 0.76 -5.61 20.62
CA ASN A 199 2.21 -5.69 20.43
C ASN A 199 2.86 -6.96 21.02
N GLY A 200 2.17 -8.10 21.00
CA GLY A 200 2.68 -9.35 21.57
C GLY A 200 2.59 -9.44 23.10
N VAL A 201 2.08 -8.41 23.77
CA VAL A 201 1.85 -8.40 25.22
C VAL A 201 0.42 -8.82 25.52
N PHE A 202 0.27 -9.81 26.38
CA PHE A 202 -1.03 -10.34 26.78
C PHE A 202 -1.48 -9.73 28.10
N TYR A 203 -2.73 -9.24 28.11
CA TYR A 203 -3.37 -8.60 29.27
C TYR A 203 -4.61 -9.39 29.67
N THR A 204 -4.59 -10.00 30.84
CA THR A 204 -5.76 -10.63 31.42
C THR A 204 -6.69 -9.57 32.01
N ARG A 205 -7.98 -9.67 31.69
CA ARG A 205 -9.04 -8.79 32.21
C ARG A 205 -10.26 -9.64 32.59
N TYR A 206 -11.14 -9.02 33.34
CA TYR A 206 -12.37 -9.64 33.80
C TYR A 206 -13.58 -8.86 33.27
N THR A 207 -14.60 -9.58 32.86
CA THR A 207 -15.86 -8.98 32.39
C THR A 207 -16.69 -8.44 33.57
N ASN A 208 -17.49 -7.42 33.28
CA ASN A 208 -18.55 -6.95 34.17
C ASN A 208 -19.85 -7.75 33.92
N GLU A 209 -20.94 -7.35 34.56
CA GLU A 209 -22.28 -7.96 34.46
C GLU A 209 -22.85 -7.97 33.02
N ASN A 210 -22.39 -7.03 32.16
CA ASN A 210 -22.77 -6.95 30.76
C ASN A 210 -21.81 -7.71 29.83
N GLY A 211 -20.96 -8.59 30.36
CA GLY A 211 -19.98 -9.34 29.59
C GLY A 211 -18.86 -8.48 29.00
N THR A 212 -18.75 -7.21 29.41
CA THR A 212 -17.77 -6.24 28.84
C THR A 212 -16.50 -6.18 29.67
N ALA A 213 -15.35 -6.27 29.01
CA ALA A 213 -14.03 -6.01 29.59
C ALA A 213 -13.38 -4.79 28.95
N LYS A 214 -12.47 -4.13 29.66
CA LYS A 214 -11.76 -2.93 29.20
C LYS A 214 -10.25 -3.06 29.31
N LEU A 215 -9.53 -2.42 28.37
CA LEU A 215 -8.10 -2.24 28.44
C LEU A 215 -7.75 -0.75 28.33
N ASN A 216 -6.97 -0.27 29.29
CA ASN A 216 -6.45 1.12 29.26
C ASN A 216 -5.37 1.20 28.20
N ILE A 217 -5.49 2.17 27.28
CA ILE A 217 -4.54 2.40 26.18
C ILE A 217 -3.68 3.62 26.54
N ASN A 218 -2.46 3.33 27.00
CA ASN A 218 -1.44 4.34 27.34
C ASN A 218 -0.23 4.26 26.41
N LEU A 219 -0.49 3.99 25.13
CA LEU A 219 0.55 3.84 24.10
C LEU A 219 0.95 5.20 23.53
N ILE A 220 2.18 5.28 23.02
CA ILE A 220 2.67 6.46 22.30
C ILE A 220 1.90 6.63 20.97
N PRO A 221 1.93 7.82 20.34
CA PRO A 221 1.29 8.04 19.05
C PRO A 221 1.79 7.08 17.97
N ALA A 222 0.90 6.21 17.50
CA ALA A 222 1.08 5.26 16.40
C ALA A 222 -0.22 4.51 16.12
N ASN A 223 -0.19 3.62 15.13
CA ASN A 223 -1.25 2.68 14.84
C ASN A 223 -0.89 1.30 15.43
N TYR A 224 -1.84 0.68 16.10
CA TYR A 224 -1.67 -0.62 16.74
C TYR A 224 -2.82 -1.54 16.39
N ILE A 225 -2.60 -2.84 16.48
CA ILE A 225 -3.65 -3.86 16.42
C ILE A 225 -3.80 -4.44 17.81
N ILE A 226 -5.04 -4.44 18.31
CA ILE A 226 -5.43 -5.16 19.52
C ILE A 226 -6.25 -6.39 19.14
N THR A 227 -5.95 -7.53 19.74
CA THR A 227 -6.71 -8.76 19.57
C THR A 227 -7.44 -9.08 20.88
N SER A 228 -8.77 -9.13 20.83
CA SER A 228 -9.62 -9.66 21.90
C SER A 228 -9.73 -11.17 21.76
N ILE A 229 -9.52 -11.91 22.84
CA ILE A 229 -9.48 -13.38 22.86
C ILE A 229 -10.55 -13.89 23.83
N HIS A 230 -11.54 -14.60 23.26
CA HIS A 230 -12.61 -15.24 24.01
C HIS A 230 -12.11 -16.51 24.74
N PRO A 231 -12.66 -16.89 25.89
CA PRO A 231 -12.31 -18.16 26.57
C PRO A 231 -12.43 -19.40 25.68
N ASP A 232 -13.37 -19.42 24.73
CA ASP A 232 -13.54 -20.52 23.74
C ASP A 232 -12.53 -20.48 22.58
N GLY A 233 -11.60 -19.54 22.59
CA GLY A 233 -10.51 -19.42 21.65
C GLY A 233 -10.78 -18.55 20.42
N LEU A 234 -12.00 -17.99 20.24
CA LEU A 234 -12.25 -17.02 19.18
C LEU A 234 -11.40 -15.76 19.40
N GLN A 235 -10.84 -15.23 18.32
CA GLN A 235 -10.06 -14.01 18.33
C GLN A 235 -10.68 -12.97 17.40
N ARG A 236 -10.69 -11.71 17.83
CA ARG A 236 -11.12 -10.58 17.02
C ARG A 236 -10.12 -9.44 17.11
N GLY A 237 -9.57 -9.04 15.95
CA GLY A 237 -8.68 -7.89 15.82
C GLY A 237 -9.43 -6.59 15.61
N ASN A 238 -8.91 -5.50 16.21
CA ASN A 238 -9.34 -4.13 15.96
C ASN A 238 -8.13 -3.21 15.87
N ASN A 239 -8.30 -2.06 15.20
CA ASN A 239 -7.27 -1.04 15.11
C ASN A 239 -7.37 -0.06 16.28
N ILE A 240 -6.22 0.37 16.78
CA ILE A 240 -6.10 1.46 17.73
C ILE A 240 -5.24 2.55 17.10
N PHE A 241 -5.82 3.71 16.85
CA PHE A 241 -5.16 4.89 16.32
C PHE A 241 -4.90 5.87 17.46
N VAL A 242 -3.64 6.01 17.88
CA VAL A 242 -3.23 7.02 18.85
C VAL A 242 -2.66 8.22 18.12
N ASN A 243 -3.42 9.29 18.02
CA ASN A 243 -3.05 10.52 17.34
C ASN A 243 -2.04 11.33 18.16
N LYS A 244 -1.17 12.04 17.46
CA LYS A 244 -0.17 12.94 18.09
C LYS A 244 -0.84 14.13 18.77
N THR A 245 -0.34 14.51 19.94
CA THR A 245 -0.64 15.77 20.63
C THR A 245 0.55 16.73 20.62
N LEU A 246 1.68 16.32 20.06
CA LEU A 246 2.86 17.13 19.80
C LEU A 246 3.21 17.04 18.32
N ILE A 247 3.16 18.17 17.62
CA ILE A 247 3.37 18.28 16.17
C ILE A 247 4.54 19.22 15.92
N THR A 248 5.54 18.75 15.20
CA THR A 248 6.72 19.52 14.79
C THR A 248 7.14 19.09 13.39
N TYR A 249 7.88 19.95 12.69
CA TYR A 249 8.29 19.72 11.31
C TYR A 249 9.80 19.93 11.15
N ASP A 250 10.40 19.27 10.16
CA ASP A 250 11.75 19.56 9.73
C ASP A 250 11.79 20.94 9.08
N ILE A 251 12.90 21.67 9.27
CA ILE A 251 13.10 23.02 8.73
C ILE A 251 14.39 23.04 7.93
N SER A 252 14.36 23.64 6.75
CA SER A 252 15.52 23.93 5.93
C SER A 252 15.57 25.44 5.66
N GLN A 253 16.65 26.11 6.06
CA GLN A 253 16.77 27.57 6.03
C GLN A 253 18.06 28.01 5.34
N PRO A 254 17.99 28.84 4.26
CA PRO A 254 19.18 29.41 3.62
C PRO A 254 19.83 30.47 4.47
N CYS A 255 21.13 30.60 4.32
CA CYS A 255 21.92 31.69 4.92
C CYS A 255 23.13 32.07 4.06
N ASN A 256 23.73 33.26 4.34
CA ASN A 256 24.98 33.66 3.72
C ASN A 256 26.21 33.36 4.61
N LYS A 257 26.12 33.56 5.90
CA LYS A 257 27.15 33.21 6.90
C LYS A 257 26.57 32.52 8.13
N THR A 258 25.48 33.05 8.68
CA THR A 258 24.71 32.44 9.77
C THR A 258 23.25 32.52 9.40
N GLY A 259 22.50 31.45 9.64
CA GLY A 259 21.07 31.42 9.46
C GLY A 259 20.33 31.67 10.78
N THR A 260 19.16 32.28 10.68
CA THR A 260 18.19 32.37 11.79
C THR A 260 16.94 31.60 11.39
N ALA A 261 16.51 30.68 12.23
CA ALA A 261 15.29 29.91 12.03
C ALA A 261 14.40 29.99 13.26
N THR A 262 13.09 29.97 13.04
CA THR A 262 12.09 29.80 14.11
C THR A 262 11.59 28.36 14.04
N PHE A 263 11.81 27.60 15.11
CA PHE A 263 11.34 26.23 15.20
C PHE A 263 10.11 26.18 16.10
N ASN A 264 9.00 25.68 15.55
CA ASN A 264 7.69 25.65 16.19
C ASN A 264 7.32 24.24 16.64
N ALA A 265 6.63 24.17 17.78
CA ALA A 265 5.94 22.98 18.25
C ALA A 265 4.48 23.34 18.54
N GLU A 266 3.55 22.65 17.89
CA GLU A 266 2.13 22.75 18.18
C GLU A 266 1.75 21.65 19.17
N VAL A 267 1.00 22.01 20.20
CA VAL A 267 0.50 21.12 21.24
C VAL A 267 -1.01 21.09 21.21
N LEU A 268 -1.55 19.89 21.19
CA LEU A 268 -2.99 19.64 21.25
C LEU A 268 -3.37 19.00 22.59
N ASP A 269 -4.61 19.25 23.03
CA ASP A 269 -5.21 18.55 24.17
C ASP A 269 -5.63 17.11 23.80
N GLY A 270 -6.18 16.37 24.76
CA GLY A 270 -6.68 15.02 24.54
C GLY A 270 -7.90 14.93 23.59
N GLN A 271 -8.46 16.03 23.15
CA GLN A 271 -9.55 16.14 22.18
C GLN A 271 -9.08 16.66 20.82
N GLY A 272 -7.77 16.91 20.66
CA GLY A 272 -7.19 17.39 19.40
C GLY A 272 -7.34 18.90 19.19
N ARG A 273 -7.65 19.68 20.22
CA ARG A 273 -7.76 21.13 20.16
C ARG A 273 -6.45 21.78 20.59
N PRO A 274 -6.07 22.97 20.07
CA PRO A 274 -4.90 23.72 20.53
C PRO A 274 -4.88 23.87 22.05
N LEU A 275 -3.75 23.56 22.66
CA LEU A 275 -3.58 23.64 24.12
C LEU A 275 -2.66 24.79 24.49
N SER A 276 -3.22 25.85 25.07
CA SER A 276 -2.45 26.98 25.64
C SER A 276 -1.84 26.66 27.00
N ASN A 277 -0.83 27.42 27.39
CA ASN A 277 -0.11 27.29 28.68
C ASN A 277 0.54 25.92 28.91
N ALA A 278 0.78 25.12 27.84
CA ALA A 278 1.50 23.86 27.91
C ALA A 278 3.02 24.09 27.91
N SER A 279 3.74 23.44 28.83
CA SER A 279 5.19 23.52 28.92
C SER A 279 5.86 22.54 27.95
N VAL A 280 6.56 23.05 26.95
CA VAL A 280 7.27 22.29 25.91
C VAL A 280 8.77 22.44 26.10
N THR A 281 9.50 21.35 26.06
CA THR A 281 10.96 21.33 26.16
C THR A 281 11.58 21.03 24.81
N PHE A 282 12.57 21.85 24.42
CA PHE A 282 13.38 21.67 23.23
C PHE A 282 14.83 21.38 23.65
N LEU A 283 15.39 20.30 23.12
CA LEU A 283 16.81 19.96 23.24
C LEU A 283 17.49 20.15 21.88
N ILE A 284 18.46 21.07 21.82
CA ILE A 284 19.27 21.34 20.63
C ILE A 284 20.73 21.58 21.02
N ALA A 285 21.67 20.93 20.35
CA ALA A 285 23.12 21.07 20.60
C ALA A 285 23.49 21.01 22.11
N GLY A 286 22.87 20.10 22.86
CA GLY A 286 23.07 19.92 24.29
C GLY A 286 22.40 20.95 25.19
N LYS A 287 21.72 21.95 24.62
CA LYS A 287 20.96 22.95 25.39
C LYS A 287 19.51 22.57 25.50
N VAL A 288 18.97 22.70 26.73
CA VAL A 288 17.55 22.48 27.04
C VAL A 288 16.87 23.85 27.19
N LEU A 289 15.82 24.06 26.40
CA LEU A 289 15.01 25.28 26.40
C LEU A 289 13.56 24.91 26.69
N THR A 290 12.94 25.54 27.69
CA THR A 290 11.51 25.33 27.96
C THR A 290 10.73 26.57 27.52
N LYS A 291 9.63 26.35 26.81
CA LYS A 291 8.71 27.34 26.30
C LYS A 291 7.28 26.98 26.64
N ILE A 292 6.45 27.98 26.78
CA ILE A 292 5.01 27.81 27.04
C ILE A 292 4.24 28.08 25.74
N THR A 293 3.23 27.28 25.45
CA THR A 293 2.38 27.48 24.29
C THR A 293 1.47 28.69 24.44
N ASP A 294 1.27 29.39 23.33
CA ASP A 294 0.31 30.50 23.23
C ASP A 294 -1.16 29.99 23.11
N GLU A 295 -2.10 30.90 22.85
CA GLU A 295 -3.53 30.59 22.68
C GLU A 295 -3.82 29.66 21.50
N LYS A 296 -2.91 29.60 20.51
CA LYS A 296 -2.98 28.69 19.37
C LYS A 296 -2.30 27.35 19.62
N GLY A 297 -1.85 27.10 20.85
CA GLY A 297 -1.13 25.88 21.20
C GLY A 297 0.32 25.86 20.69
N ILE A 298 0.91 26.99 20.30
CA ILE A 298 2.23 27.04 19.68
C ILE A 298 3.29 27.51 20.68
N ALA A 299 4.33 26.69 20.87
CA ALA A 299 5.58 27.07 21.48
C ALA A 299 6.67 27.18 20.43
N PHE A 300 7.58 28.15 20.55
CA PHE A 300 8.67 28.30 19.58
C PHE A 300 10.00 28.69 20.23
N ILE A 301 11.07 28.38 19.50
CA ILE A 301 12.43 28.84 19.78
C ILE A 301 13.03 29.51 18.55
N ASN A 302 13.76 30.59 18.74
CA ASN A 302 14.56 31.20 17.69
C ASN A 302 16.00 30.72 17.82
N ILE A 303 16.53 30.20 16.71
CA ILE A 303 17.85 29.58 16.60
C ILE A 303 18.68 30.41 15.65
N LYS A 304 19.89 30.77 16.06
CA LYS A 304 20.91 31.35 15.18
C LYS A 304 22.06 30.34 15.10
N ALA A 305 22.36 29.87 13.91
CA ALA A 305 23.38 28.82 13.70
C ALA A 305 24.17 29.03 12.41
N TYR A 306 25.35 28.45 12.35
CA TYR A 306 26.15 28.32 11.13
C TYR A 306 25.52 27.26 10.20
N PRO A 307 25.95 27.21 8.91
CA PRO A 307 25.57 26.11 8.05
C PRO A 307 25.87 24.75 8.68
N GLY A 308 24.87 23.88 8.67
CA GLY A 308 24.95 22.56 9.27
C GLY A 308 23.57 21.97 9.50
N VAL A 309 23.55 20.72 9.91
CA VAL A 309 22.35 19.94 10.23
C VAL A 309 22.30 19.74 11.75
N TYR A 310 21.21 20.15 12.34
CA TYR A 310 20.98 20.13 13.79
C TYR A 310 19.74 19.31 14.11
N THR A 311 19.86 18.36 15.03
CA THR A 311 18.68 17.64 15.55
C THR A 311 18.06 18.43 16.70
N ILE A 312 16.75 18.65 16.64
CA ILE A 312 15.95 19.25 17.70
C ILE A 312 15.02 18.18 18.24
N THR A 313 15.21 17.81 19.52
CA THR A 313 14.27 16.91 20.19
C THR A 313 13.28 17.76 20.98
N THR A 314 12.01 17.66 20.63
CA THR A 314 10.91 18.35 21.31
C THR A 314 10.18 17.37 22.20
N THR A 315 9.92 17.74 23.45
CA THR A 315 9.25 16.88 24.43
C THR A 315 8.05 17.58 25.02
N TYR A 316 6.92 16.89 25.04
CA TYR A 316 5.71 17.31 25.75
C TYR A 316 5.05 16.10 26.41
N ASN A 317 4.70 16.21 27.68
CA ASN A 317 3.95 15.22 28.46
C ASN A 317 4.50 13.78 28.35
N GLY A 318 5.85 13.65 28.36
CA GLY A 318 6.55 12.37 28.27
C GLY A 318 6.65 11.75 26.86
N TYR A 319 6.19 12.47 25.82
CA TYR A 319 6.38 12.09 24.44
C TYR A 319 7.38 13.01 23.75
N SER A 320 8.36 12.44 23.06
CA SER A 320 9.43 13.18 22.39
C SER A 320 9.41 12.92 20.90
N VAL A 321 9.67 13.97 20.12
CA VAL A 321 9.78 13.94 18.66
C VAL A 321 11.10 14.60 18.27
N GLY A 322 11.94 13.87 17.53
CA GLY A 322 13.14 14.39 16.89
C GLY A 322 12.81 14.99 15.53
N LYS A 323 13.34 16.18 15.24
CA LYS A 323 13.23 16.86 13.95
C LYS A 323 14.55 17.50 13.56
N THR A 324 14.71 17.75 12.28
CA THR A 324 15.93 18.33 11.71
C THR A 324 15.75 19.81 11.41
N LEU A 325 16.71 20.62 11.86
CA LEU A 325 16.94 21.96 11.36
C LEU A 325 18.19 21.96 10.49
N GLU A 326 18.04 22.24 9.22
CA GLU A 326 19.14 22.45 8.30
C GLU A 326 19.34 23.94 8.03
N ILE A 327 20.53 24.44 8.30
CA ILE A 327 20.98 25.76 7.86
C ILE A 327 21.98 25.52 6.73
N TYR A 328 21.73 26.07 5.56
CA TYR A 328 22.59 25.83 4.39
C TYR A 328 23.02 27.15 3.72
N ASN A 329 24.21 27.15 3.10
CA ASN A 329 24.65 28.27 2.29
C ASN A 329 23.75 28.39 1.06
N ASN A 330 23.25 29.59 0.80
CA ASN A 330 22.45 29.87 -0.38
C ASN A 330 23.37 30.21 -1.55
N GLU A 331 24.08 29.21 -2.06
CA GLU A 331 25.04 29.36 -3.12
C GLU A 331 24.40 29.72 -4.48
N THR A 332 23.13 29.30 -4.67
CA THR A 332 22.43 29.44 -5.95
C THR A 332 21.36 30.56 -5.94
N GLY A 333 21.03 31.14 -4.81
CA GLY A 333 19.93 32.11 -4.70
C GLY A 333 18.52 31.49 -4.69
N PHE A 334 18.39 30.18 -4.98
CA PHE A 334 17.09 29.49 -5.04
C PHE A 334 16.72 28.81 -3.74
N LYS A 335 15.41 28.80 -3.42
CA LYS A 335 14.87 28.16 -2.23
C LYS A 335 14.93 26.65 -2.36
N ARG A 336 15.55 26.00 -1.38
CA ARG A 336 15.68 24.55 -1.26
C ARG A 336 14.75 24.00 -0.18
N TYR A 337 14.03 22.93 -0.50
CA TYR A 337 13.16 22.18 0.41
C TYR A 337 13.75 20.81 0.65
N ASN A 338 13.81 20.37 1.91
CA ASN A 338 14.11 18.96 2.23
C ASN A 338 12.80 18.15 2.13
N LEU A 339 12.71 17.24 1.17
CA LEU A 339 11.54 16.38 0.98
C LEU A 339 11.53 15.18 1.93
N GLY A 340 12.69 14.74 2.37
CA GLY A 340 12.85 13.64 3.31
C GLY A 340 14.27 13.11 3.37
N SER A 341 14.54 12.37 4.45
CA SER A 341 15.83 11.73 4.71
C SER A 341 15.61 10.37 5.38
N ASN A 342 16.47 9.41 5.05
CA ASN A 342 16.56 8.13 5.72
C ASN A 342 18.01 7.62 5.65
N ASP A 343 18.28 6.36 6.05
CA ASP A 343 19.62 5.78 6.02
C ASP A 343 20.25 5.74 4.61
N ASN A 344 19.43 5.78 3.56
CA ASN A 344 19.91 5.81 2.18
C ASN A 344 20.44 7.20 1.75
N GLY A 345 19.95 8.28 2.39
CA GLY A 345 20.35 9.64 2.04
C GLY A 345 19.23 10.66 2.25
N THR A 346 19.31 11.77 1.50
CA THR A 346 18.41 12.92 1.59
C THR A 346 17.99 13.38 0.20
N VAL A 347 16.73 13.79 0.04
CA VAL A 347 16.20 14.37 -1.20
C VAL A 347 15.86 15.84 -1.00
N TYR A 348 16.38 16.67 -1.87
CA TYR A 348 16.10 18.11 -1.90
C TYR A 348 15.31 18.47 -3.16
N LEU A 349 14.46 19.49 -3.04
CA LEU A 349 13.74 20.11 -4.13
C LEU A 349 14.10 21.59 -4.22
N TYR A 350 14.71 21.99 -5.35
CA TYR A 350 14.92 23.39 -5.71
C TYR A 350 13.76 23.83 -6.61
N LYS A 351 13.10 24.93 -6.27
CA LYS A 351 11.86 25.36 -6.95
C LYS A 351 11.99 26.68 -7.64
N SER A 352 11.22 26.82 -8.72
CA SER A 352 10.98 28.07 -9.43
C SER A 352 12.25 28.71 -10.01
N ILE A 353 13.10 27.87 -10.60
CA ILE A 353 14.21 28.30 -11.43
C ILE A 353 13.63 28.75 -12.77
N GLY A 354 14.13 29.82 -13.37
CA GLY A 354 13.61 30.37 -14.62
C GLY A 354 12.40 31.26 -14.43
N ASN A 355 11.49 31.27 -15.42
CA ASN A 355 10.28 32.11 -15.42
C ASN A 355 9.23 31.55 -14.48
N ALA A 356 9.20 32.02 -13.25
CA ALA A 356 8.24 31.59 -12.23
C ALA A 356 6.75 31.89 -12.59
N SER A 357 6.50 32.76 -13.61
CA SER A 357 5.17 33.09 -14.09
C SER A 357 4.70 32.17 -15.22
N SER A 358 5.54 31.29 -15.72
CA SER A 358 5.20 30.35 -16.80
C SER A 358 4.18 29.31 -16.32
N ASN A 359 3.21 29.01 -17.17
CA ASN A 359 2.27 27.91 -16.99
C ASN A 359 2.92 26.54 -17.32
N VAL A 360 4.03 26.55 -18.07
CA VAL A 360 4.81 25.35 -18.34
C VAL A 360 5.76 25.13 -17.19
N ARG A 361 5.63 23.99 -16.52
CA ARG A 361 6.47 23.59 -15.40
C ARG A 361 7.19 22.29 -15.73
N ILE A 362 8.49 22.29 -15.59
CA ILE A 362 9.36 21.18 -15.94
C ILE A 362 10.17 20.78 -14.71
N ALA A 363 10.35 19.48 -14.49
CA ALA A 363 11.20 18.99 -13.43
C ALA A 363 12.38 18.19 -13.98
N TYR A 364 13.56 18.42 -13.42
CA TYR A 364 14.73 17.56 -13.59
C TYR A 364 14.96 16.71 -12.34
N ILE A 365 15.31 15.44 -12.52
CA ILE A 365 15.70 14.53 -11.44
C ILE A 365 17.18 14.23 -11.62
N ILE A 366 17.99 14.48 -10.58
CA ILE A 366 19.44 14.24 -10.56
C ILE A 366 19.87 13.51 -9.30
N GLY A 367 20.97 12.77 -9.35
CA GLY A 367 21.56 12.11 -8.18
C GLY A 367 21.02 10.74 -7.87
N VAL A 368 20.21 10.14 -8.75
CA VAL A 368 19.70 8.75 -8.57
C VAL A 368 20.85 7.76 -8.42
N HIS A 369 21.95 7.97 -9.16
CA HIS A 369 23.13 7.15 -9.05
C HIS A 369 24.34 7.96 -8.59
N VAL A 370 25.05 7.46 -7.59
CA VAL A 370 26.14 8.17 -6.89
C VAL A 370 27.32 8.53 -7.78
N THR A 371 27.59 7.73 -8.82
CA THR A 371 28.78 7.87 -9.66
C THR A 371 28.58 8.72 -10.92
N GLU A 372 27.41 9.32 -11.10
CA GLU A 372 27.01 10.09 -12.28
C GLU A 372 27.14 11.62 -12.05
N ASN A 373 28.06 12.02 -11.18
CA ASN A 373 28.18 13.39 -10.68
C ASN A 373 28.45 14.46 -11.75
N ALA A 374 29.12 14.12 -12.84
CA ALA A 374 29.51 15.11 -13.87
C ALA A 374 28.26 15.72 -14.55
N VAL A 375 27.39 14.89 -15.13
CA VAL A 375 26.16 15.35 -15.79
C VAL A 375 25.20 16.03 -14.82
N HIS A 376 25.08 15.51 -13.60
CA HIS A 376 24.22 16.09 -12.56
C HIS A 376 24.68 17.48 -12.13
N LYS A 377 26.02 17.65 -12.00
CA LYS A 377 26.61 18.95 -11.68
C LYS A 377 26.43 19.93 -12.84
N ALA A 378 26.70 19.51 -14.08
CA ALA A 378 26.53 20.33 -15.26
C ALA A 378 25.09 20.83 -15.38
N LEU A 379 24.07 19.93 -15.24
CA LEU A 379 22.68 20.34 -15.31
C LEU A 379 22.30 21.33 -14.20
N PHE A 380 22.72 21.08 -12.98
CA PHE A 380 22.42 21.98 -11.87
C PHE A 380 23.01 23.37 -12.08
N ASP A 381 24.28 23.43 -12.46
CA ASP A 381 24.98 24.68 -12.64
C ASP A 381 24.44 25.47 -13.88
N GLU A 382 24.28 24.83 -15.03
CA GLU A 382 23.81 25.50 -16.25
C GLU A 382 22.36 26.00 -16.10
N LEU A 383 21.45 25.18 -15.54
CA LEU A 383 20.05 25.58 -15.34
C LEU A 383 19.93 26.74 -14.35
N THR A 384 20.74 26.74 -13.27
CA THR A 384 20.73 27.84 -12.30
C THR A 384 21.40 29.11 -12.81
N ASN A 385 22.49 28.98 -13.56
CA ASN A 385 23.20 30.12 -14.15
C ASN A 385 22.37 30.84 -15.23
N LYS A 386 21.65 30.08 -16.07
CA LYS A 386 20.77 30.60 -17.13
C LYS A 386 19.36 30.97 -16.65
N SER A 387 19.08 30.94 -15.35
CA SER A 387 17.73 31.12 -14.81
C SER A 387 17.00 32.36 -15.31
N SER A 388 17.70 33.51 -15.52
CA SER A 388 17.09 34.74 -16.02
C SER A 388 16.73 34.70 -17.51
N GLU A 389 17.21 33.70 -18.25
CA GLU A 389 17.04 33.56 -19.70
C GLU A 389 16.00 32.53 -20.10
N LEU A 390 15.58 31.68 -19.12
CA LEU A 390 14.68 30.55 -19.35
C LEU A 390 13.22 31.00 -19.53
N ASN A 391 12.53 30.42 -20.53
CA ASN A 391 11.15 30.69 -20.86
C ASN A 391 10.15 30.04 -19.89
N TYR A 392 10.52 28.86 -19.36
CA TYR A 392 9.65 28.05 -18.50
C TYR A 392 10.07 28.07 -17.04
N CYS A 393 9.22 27.51 -16.17
CA CYS A 393 9.48 27.35 -14.75
C CYS A 393 10.04 25.96 -14.46
N TYR A 394 11.21 25.89 -13.85
CA TYR A 394 11.91 24.63 -13.58
C TYR A 394 12.01 24.31 -12.09
N ASP A 395 11.89 23.05 -11.77
CA ASP A 395 12.21 22.49 -10.46
C ASP A 395 13.30 21.42 -10.60
N ILE A 396 14.20 21.29 -9.62
CA ILE A 396 15.23 20.25 -9.58
C ILE A 396 15.03 19.38 -8.35
N TYR A 397 14.78 18.09 -8.54
CA TYR A 397 14.88 17.06 -7.51
C TYR A 397 16.31 16.57 -7.44
N LYS A 398 17.00 16.87 -6.34
CA LYS A 398 18.39 16.46 -6.11
C LYS A 398 18.46 15.39 -5.03
N ILE A 399 18.83 14.17 -5.42
CA ILE A 399 19.02 13.04 -4.54
C ILE A 399 20.48 13.01 -4.08
N ASN A 400 20.70 13.07 -2.78
CA ASN A 400 22.01 12.92 -2.16
C ASN A 400 22.04 11.57 -1.43
N VAL A 401 22.68 10.59 -2.04
CA VAL A 401 22.83 9.25 -1.47
C VAL A 401 23.91 9.26 -0.39
N ASN A 402 23.67 8.60 0.74
CA ASN A 402 24.70 8.26 1.72
C ASN A 402 25.39 6.96 1.27
N PRO A 403 26.59 7.02 0.66
CA PRO A 403 27.22 5.83 0.13
C PRO A 403 27.73 4.92 1.25
N ILE A 404 27.67 3.60 1.03
CA ILE A 404 28.22 2.57 1.93
C ILE A 404 29.06 1.58 1.14
N GLY A 405 30.17 1.13 1.73
CA GLY A 405 31.03 0.09 1.16
C GLY A 405 31.87 0.52 -0.06
N GLU A 406 32.68 -0.43 -0.51
CA GLU A 406 33.50 -0.33 -1.74
C GLU A 406 33.38 -1.67 -2.50
N PRO A 407 33.25 -1.67 -3.84
CA PRO A 407 33.07 -0.52 -4.74
C PRO A 407 31.70 0.13 -4.61
N ILE A 408 31.64 1.43 -4.88
CA ILE A 408 30.49 2.30 -4.58
C ILE A 408 29.22 1.95 -5.39
N ASP A 409 29.31 1.19 -6.49
CA ASP A 409 28.26 1.22 -7.53
C ASP A 409 26.97 0.45 -7.22
N ASP A 410 26.96 -0.87 -7.06
CA ASP A 410 25.68 -1.63 -7.11
C ASP A 410 24.74 -1.40 -5.91
N ILE A 411 25.29 -1.43 -4.71
CA ILE A 411 24.48 -1.23 -3.48
C ILE A 411 23.96 0.21 -3.43
N ASN A 412 24.80 1.17 -3.81
CA ASN A 412 24.47 2.59 -3.73
C ASN A 412 23.54 3.05 -4.87
N ARG A 413 23.53 2.41 -6.03
CA ARG A 413 22.52 2.61 -7.08
C ARG A 413 21.10 2.34 -6.54
N MET A 414 20.89 1.21 -5.86
CA MET A 414 19.61 0.88 -5.28
C MET A 414 19.19 1.90 -4.20
N ARG A 415 20.11 2.40 -3.38
CA ARG A 415 19.82 3.42 -2.36
C ARG A 415 19.23 4.70 -2.97
N GLY A 416 19.80 5.18 -4.09
CA GLY A 416 19.27 6.35 -4.78
C GLY A 416 17.93 6.09 -5.47
N GLN A 417 17.73 4.92 -6.06
CA GLN A 417 16.45 4.51 -6.64
C GLN A 417 15.34 4.45 -5.57
N LEU A 418 15.64 3.94 -4.37
CA LEU A 418 14.69 3.92 -3.26
C LEU A 418 14.35 5.33 -2.76
N LEU A 419 15.33 6.22 -2.65
CA LEU A 419 15.10 7.63 -2.33
C LEU A 419 14.22 8.32 -3.38
N GLY A 420 14.47 8.06 -4.67
CA GLY A 420 13.64 8.55 -5.77
C GLY A 420 12.21 8.07 -5.68
N ARG A 421 12.00 6.77 -5.47
CA ARG A 421 10.68 6.16 -5.28
C ARG A 421 9.92 6.77 -4.10
N ASP A 422 10.59 6.90 -2.95
CA ASP A 422 9.92 7.24 -1.69
C ASP A 422 9.63 8.75 -1.54
N TYR A 423 10.46 9.62 -2.13
CA TYR A 423 10.35 11.07 -1.95
C TYR A 423 10.15 11.85 -3.24
N VAL A 424 10.75 11.45 -4.38
CA VAL A 424 10.61 12.19 -5.64
C VAL A 424 9.30 11.84 -6.32
N VAL A 425 9.00 10.56 -6.51
CA VAL A 425 7.82 10.10 -7.25
C VAL A 425 6.51 10.67 -6.70
N PRO A 426 6.21 10.58 -5.38
CA PRO A 426 4.97 11.13 -4.84
C PRO A 426 4.86 12.65 -5.02
N GLU A 427 5.96 13.37 -4.85
CA GLU A 427 5.95 14.84 -4.98
C GLU A 427 5.88 15.28 -6.45
N ALA A 428 6.55 14.57 -7.38
CA ALA A 428 6.48 14.86 -8.81
C ALA A 428 5.06 14.63 -9.36
N ILE A 429 4.40 13.56 -8.98
CA ILE A 429 3.00 13.29 -9.36
C ILE A 429 2.06 14.38 -8.86
N LYS A 430 2.24 14.83 -7.62
CA LYS A 430 1.42 15.88 -6.99
C LYS A 430 1.58 17.26 -7.65
N ASN A 431 2.78 17.59 -8.14
CA ASN A 431 3.07 18.91 -8.70
C ASN A 431 2.61 19.08 -10.17
N ASN A 432 2.13 18.04 -10.84
CA ASN A 432 1.54 18.08 -12.17
C ASN A 432 2.41 18.82 -13.20
N TYR A 433 3.63 18.33 -13.42
CA TYR A 433 4.59 18.90 -14.38
C TYR A 433 4.16 18.68 -15.83
N SER A 434 4.50 19.62 -16.70
CA SER A 434 4.36 19.46 -18.16
C SER A 434 5.35 18.44 -18.72
N LEU A 435 6.52 18.30 -18.07
CA LEU A 435 7.56 17.34 -18.40
C LEU A 435 8.42 17.03 -17.17
N VAL A 436 8.81 15.76 -17.01
CA VAL A 436 9.87 15.34 -16.09
C VAL A 436 11.01 14.72 -16.88
N VAL A 437 12.24 15.13 -16.60
CA VAL A 437 13.47 14.60 -17.23
C VAL A 437 14.32 13.94 -16.15
N ASP A 438 14.50 12.64 -16.24
CA ASP A 438 15.38 11.86 -15.35
C ASP A 438 16.77 11.79 -15.99
N VAL A 439 17.77 12.42 -15.35
CA VAL A 439 19.09 12.67 -15.93
C VAL A 439 20.11 11.69 -15.39
N HIS A 440 20.78 10.99 -16.29
CA HIS A 440 21.73 9.93 -16.01
C HIS A 440 23.00 10.02 -16.83
N SER A 441 24.02 9.26 -16.43
CA SER A 441 25.14 8.92 -17.28
C SER A 441 25.58 7.46 -17.09
N ASN A 442 26.08 6.85 -18.15
CA ASN A 442 26.55 5.48 -18.17
C ASN A 442 28.06 5.37 -18.42
N GLN A 443 28.61 4.22 -18.10
CA GLN A 443 30.04 3.92 -18.30
C GLN A 443 30.33 3.15 -19.60
N GLY A 444 29.35 3.02 -20.48
CA GLY A 444 29.49 2.16 -21.67
C GLY A 444 29.43 0.67 -21.31
N GLY A 445 30.17 -0.14 -22.04
CA GLY A 445 30.26 -1.58 -21.81
C GLY A 445 29.00 -2.34 -22.27
N ALA A 446 27.97 -2.41 -21.43
CA ALA A 446 26.70 -3.05 -21.77
C ALA A 446 25.80 -2.25 -22.71
N TYR A 447 26.11 -0.96 -22.93
CA TYR A 447 25.34 -0.08 -23.80
C TYR A 447 25.99 0.01 -25.19
N VAL A 448 25.21 -0.29 -26.22
CA VAL A 448 25.64 -0.13 -27.62
C VAL A 448 25.74 1.34 -28.01
N ILE A 449 24.86 2.16 -27.45
CA ILE A 449 24.79 3.60 -27.59
C ILE A 449 24.90 4.21 -26.20
N THR A 450 25.81 5.17 -26.04
CA THR A 450 26.11 5.78 -24.73
C THR A 450 25.44 7.12 -24.50
N ASN A 451 25.06 7.83 -25.56
CA ASN A 451 24.37 9.12 -25.50
C ASN A 451 22.99 8.97 -26.13
N PHE A 452 21.96 8.93 -25.32
CA PHE A 452 20.61 8.65 -25.77
C PHE A 452 19.50 9.26 -24.91
N VAL A 453 18.31 9.34 -25.52
CA VAL A 453 17.07 9.75 -24.84
C VAL A 453 16.00 8.73 -25.20
N PHE A 454 15.14 8.41 -24.25
CA PHE A 454 13.97 7.59 -24.51
C PHE A 454 12.82 7.85 -23.53
N ALA A 455 11.61 7.44 -23.93
CA ALA A 455 10.39 7.45 -23.11
C ALA A 455 10.13 6.03 -22.57
N PRO A 456 10.37 5.72 -21.28
CA PRO A 456 10.29 4.35 -20.77
C PRO A 456 8.93 3.67 -20.95
N ALA A 457 7.80 4.38 -20.79
CA ALA A 457 6.45 3.83 -20.98
C ALA A 457 5.91 3.97 -22.40
N GLN A 458 6.70 4.52 -23.35
CA GLN A 458 6.37 4.59 -24.77
C GLN A 458 5.09 5.37 -25.12
N ASP A 459 4.62 6.30 -24.27
CA ASP A 459 3.50 7.18 -24.61
C ASP A 459 3.87 8.18 -25.73
N ASN A 460 2.87 8.62 -26.48
CA ASN A 460 3.09 9.43 -27.67
C ASN A 460 3.67 10.81 -27.37
N VAL A 461 3.32 11.44 -26.26
CA VAL A 461 3.80 12.77 -25.88
C VAL A 461 5.28 12.71 -25.48
N SER A 462 5.64 11.80 -24.58
CA SER A 462 7.03 11.61 -24.16
C SER A 462 7.94 11.20 -25.32
N LYS A 463 7.45 10.38 -26.26
CA LYS A 463 8.16 10.04 -27.50
C LYS A 463 8.40 11.25 -28.40
N ALA A 464 7.37 12.07 -28.64
CA ALA A 464 7.50 13.28 -29.44
C ALA A 464 8.54 14.24 -28.84
N ILE A 465 8.52 14.39 -27.53
CA ILE A 465 9.51 15.17 -26.77
C ILE A 465 10.93 14.60 -26.95
N ALA A 466 11.10 13.29 -26.74
CA ALA A 466 12.39 12.63 -26.91
C ALA A 466 12.92 12.81 -28.36
N THR A 467 12.08 12.61 -29.37
CA THR A 467 12.43 12.81 -30.78
C THR A 467 12.87 14.23 -31.07
N LYS A 468 12.18 15.24 -30.53
CA LYS A 468 12.56 16.65 -30.71
C LYS A 468 13.94 16.94 -30.10
N ILE A 469 14.19 16.48 -28.87
CA ILE A 469 15.50 16.64 -28.21
C ILE A 469 16.62 15.96 -28.99
N ILE A 470 16.38 14.77 -29.56
CA ILE A 470 17.36 14.08 -30.40
C ILE A 470 17.66 14.87 -31.69
N ASN A 471 16.62 15.41 -32.32
CA ASN A 471 16.79 16.21 -33.55
C ASN A 471 17.58 17.50 -33.31
N ASP A 472 17.41 18.11 -32.15
CA ASP A 472 18.14 19.33 -31.77
C ASP A 472 19.59 19.03 -31.32
N ASN A 473 19.88 17.79 -30.94
CA ASN A 473 21.17 17.37 -30.39
C ASN A 473 21.79 16.24 -31.24
N PRO A 474 22.62 16.56 -32.25
CA PRO A 474 23.13 15.59 -33.22
C PRO A 474 23.95 14.42 -32.65
N GLY A 475 24.38 14.52 -31.40
CA GLY A 475 25.12 13.46 -30.71
C GLY A 475 24.23 12.49 -29.92
N LEU A 476 22.93 12.77 -29.81
CA LEU A 476 21.97 11.90 -29.13
C LEU A 476 21.25 10.95 -30.11
N GLN A 477 20.90 9.78 -29.64
CA GLN A 477 20.13 8.80 -30.39
C GLN A 477 18.96 8.26 -29.54
N GLU A 478 17.94 7.68 -30.20
CA GLU A 478 16.95 6.90 -29.51
C GLU A 478 17.53 5.51 -29.21
N TYR A 479 17.49 5.10 -27.94
CA TYR A 479 17.98 3.78 -27.55
C TYR A 479 17.24 3.27 -26.31
N PHE A 480 16.81 2.01 -26.35
CA PHE A 480 16.17 1.33 -25.25
C PHE A 480 17.12 0.28 -24.66
N PRO A 481 17.69 0.54 -23.49
CA PRO A 481 18.54 -0.45 -22.82
C PRO A 481 17.76 -1.73 -22.49
N ALA A 482 18.41 -2.89 -22.62
CA ALA A 482 17.82 -4.19 -22.29
C ALA A 482 17.45 -4.30 -20.80
N SER A 483 18.17 -3.61 -19.92
CA SER A 483 17.88 -3.51 -18.49
C SER A 483 17.45 -2.09 -18.14
N GLN A 484 16.28 -1.95 -17.52
CA GLN A 484 15.67 -0.66 -17.14
C GLN A 484 15.32 -0.66 -15.64
N THR A 485 16.29 -0.94 -14.77
CA THR A 485 16.04 -1.01 -13.33
C THR A 485 15.72 0.36 -12.73
N SER A 486 16.46 1.41 -13.07
CA SER A 486 16.21 2.77 -12.58
C SER A 486 14.83 3.30 -13.02
N PRO A 487 14.44 3.20 -14.31
CA PRO A 487 13.12 3.60 -14.74
C PRO A 487 11.97 2.96 -13.95
N ALA A 488 12.10 1.71 -13.54
CA ALA A 488 11.06 1.00 -12.79
C ALA A 488 10.76 1.65 -11.42
N TYR A 489 11.76 2.27 -10.79
CA TYR A 489 11.62 2.90 -9.47
C TYR A 489 11.21 4.37 -9.53
N VAL A 490 11.61 5.11 -10.56
CA VAL A 490 11.47 6.57 -10.64
C VAL A 490 10.66 7.01 -11.85
N THR A 491 11.19 6.83 -13.06
CA THR A 491 10.64 7.40 -14.29
C THR A 491 9.28 6.81 -14.67
N LEU A 492 9.14 5.48 -14.66
CA LEU A 492 7.91 4.76 -15.03
C LEU A 492 6.71 5.07 -14.12
N PRO A 493 6.84 5.12 -12.78
CA PRO A 493 5.73 5.51 -11.92
C PRO A 493 5.21 6.92 -12.21
N ILE A 494 6.09 7.89 -12.47
CA ILE A 494 5.71 9.26 -12.82
C ILE A 494 5.01 9.28 -14.19
N GLN A 495 5.59 8.63 -15.20
CA GLN A 495 5.02 8.58 -16.54
C GLN A 495 3.63 7.89 -16.57
N ARG A 496 3.47 6.79 -15.83
CA ARG A 496 2.19 6.07 -15.71
C ARG A 496 1.11 6.85 -14.97
N SER A 497 1.46 7.86 -14.19
CA SER A 497 0.49 8.77 -13.57
C SER A 497 -0.09 9.81 -14.55
N GLY A 498 0.40 9.82 -15.80
CA GLY A 498 -0.03 10.74 -16.86
C GLY A 498 0.88 11.94 -17.07
N THR A 499 2.00 12.06 -16.33
CA THR A 499 2.99 13.13 -16.53
C THR A 499 3.97 12.72 -17.61
N PRO A 500 4.13 13.47 -18.71
CA PRO A 500 5.15 13.20 -19.72
C PRO A 500 6.53 13.10 -19.08
N THR A 501 7.24 12.01 -19.36
CA THR A 501 8.51 11.74 -18.70
C THR A 501 9.50 11.07 -19.66
N ILE A 502 10.73 11.57 -19.69
CA ILE A 502 11.82 11.01 -20.47
C ILE A 502 13.01 10.71 -19.58
N LEU A 503 13.86 9.79 -20.04
CA LEU A 503 15.18 9.53 -19.47
C LEU A 503 16.24 10.02 -20.46
N TYR A 504 17.16 10.83 -19.95
CA TYR A 504 18.33 11.36 -20.67
C TYR A 504 19.58 10.70 -20.12
N GLU A 505 20.45 10.21 -21.04
CA GLU A 505 21.64 9.43 -20.69
C GLU A 505 22.84 9.87 -21.52
N THR A 506 23.98 10.12 -20.85
CA THR A 506 25.24 10.45 -21.51
C THR A 506 26.40 9.56 -21.06
N TYR A 507 27.53 9.56 -21.78
CA TYR A 507 28.70 8.82 -21.36
C TYR A 507 29.44 9.55 -20.24
N LYS A 508 29.68 8.91 -19.11
CA LYS A 508 30.18 9.54 -17.87
C LYS A 508 31.66 9.91 -17.90
N TYR A 509 32.44 9.40 -18.86
CA TYR A 509 33.88 9.65 -18.97
C TYR A 509 34.25 10.66 -20.06
N GLU A 510 33.27 11.42 -20.55
CA GLU A 510 33.50 12.53 -21.45
C GLU A 510 34.24 13.70 -20.77
N ASP A 511 34.88 14.54 -21.59
CA ASP A 511 35.45 15.80 -21.10
C ASP A 511 34.33 16.70 -20.56
N TYR A 512 34.47 17.08 -19.29
CA TYR A 512 33.42 17.83 -18.59
C TYR A 512 33.09 19.16 -19.29
N ASN A 513 34.10 19.98 -19.60
CA ASN A 513 33.89 21.31 -20.15
C ASN A 513 33.62 21.31 -21.67
N ASN A 514 34.23 20.39 -22.41
CA ASN A 514 34.15 20.38 -23.86
C ASN A 514 33.04 19.48 -24.41
N VAL A 515 32.49 18.56 -23.59
CA VAL A 515 31.46 17.60 -24.01
C VAL A 515 30.28 17.61 -23.09
N THR A 516 30.45 17.30 -21.78
CA THR A 516 29.33 17.14 -20.84
C THR A 516 28.51 18.42 -20.68
N VAL A 517 29.15 19.58 -20.46
CA VAL A 517 28.48 20.87 -20.32
C VAL A 517 27.74 21.26 -21.60
N PRO A 518 28.35 21.23 -22.81
CA PRO A 518 27.64 21.50 -24.05
C PRO A 518 26.43 20.59 -24.32
N TYR A 519 26.51 19.31 -24.02
CA TYR A 519 25.38 18.39 -24.17
C TYR A 519 24.20 18.74 -23.22
N VAL A 520 24.52 19.13 -22.01
CA VAL A 520 23.51 19.58 -21.02
C VAL A 520 22.91 20.93 -21.46
N ASP A 521 23.71 21.82 -22.01
CA ASP A 521 23.25 23.10 -22.56
C ASP A 521 22.22 22.89 -23.67
N LEU A 522 22.56 22.05 -24.65
CA LEU A 522 21.64 21.70 -25.74
C LEU A 522 20.35 21.00 -25.22
N LEU A 523 20.46 20.18 -24.17
CA LEU A 523 19.29 19.62 -23.53
C LEU A 523 18.38 20.71 -22.95
N ILE A 524 18.94 21.66 -22.20
CA ILE A 524 18.19 22.77 -21.59
C ILE A 524 17.54 23.62 -22.68
N GLU A 525 18.25 24.00 -23.71
CA GLU A 525 17.74 24.80 -24.81
C GLU A 525 16.63 24.10 -25.59
N SER A 526 16.79 22.80 -25.89
CA SER A 526 15.74 22.01 -26.54
C SER A 526 14.48 21.90 -25.68
N VAL A 527 14.63 21.69 -24.37
CA VAL A 527 13.53 21.57 -23.44
C VAL A 527 12.84 22.93 -23.22
N ASP A 528 13.58 24.03 -23.20
CA ASP A 528 13.03 25.37 -22.92
C ASP A 528 12.21 25.98 -24.10
N THR A 529 12.16 25.27 -25.22
CA THR A 529 11.35 25.66 -26.41
C THR A 529 10.36 24.56 -26.84
N ILE A 530 10.31 23.43 -26.13
CA ILE A 530 9.67 22.21 -26.63
C ILE A 530 8.14 22.34 -26.78
N PHE A 531 7.49 23.07 -25.90
CA PHE A 531 6.04 23.23 -25.91
C PHE A 531 5.54 24.24 -26.96
N ASP A 532 6.41 25.04 -27.54
CA ASP A 532 6.10 25.90 -28.70
C ASP A 532 5.92 25.07 -29.98
N TYR A 533 6.42 23.83 -30.01
CA TYR A 533 6.32 22.90 -31.15
C TYR A 533 5.26 21.81 -31.00
N ILE A 534 4.83 21.51 -29.78
CA ILE A 534 3.92 20.41 -29.49
C ILE A 534 2.46 20.89 -29.31
N SER A 535 2.25 22.21 -29.17
CA SER A 535 0.93 22.87 -29.16
C SER A 535 0.33 22.93 -30.62
#